data_a4b19b4b35ce6bcff47144735e6e825b
#
_entry.id   a4b19b4b35ce6bcff47144735e6e825b
#
_cell.length_a   1.000
_cell.length_b   1.000
_cell.length_c   1.000
_cell.angle_alpha   90.00
_cell.angle_beta   90.00
_cell.angle_gamma   90.00
#
_symmetry.space_group_name_H-M   'P 1'
#
loop_
_entity.id
_entity.type
_entity.pdbx_description
1 polymer ?
#
loop_
_entity_poly.entity_id
_entity_poly.type
_entity_poly.pdbx_seq_one_letter_code
_entity_poly.pdbx_strand_id
1 'polypeptide(L)'
;MVTENTISSERATPVTFTVPNTTPVTKTPEWQALVAHATQAKGTTIKDLFRDDPGRAGDMTFDAGPLHVDLSKNLADENTLRLLTNVARAMGIENYRQSMFNGEHINTTEDRAVLHTALRIPIEQDMTVDGQDVAEDVHGVLGRMRDLARALRKGDWRGVTNHTIKNVVNIGIGGSDLGPAMAAKALRPYCTAGITPYFVSNVDPSDITSTLDGLDPESTLFVVSSKTFTTSETLANAHAAKRWLLRELGHTGVDVKDDAVVKDAVAKHFVAVSTNAEAVAEFGIDTRNMFGFWDWVGGRYSVDSAIGLSLMAAIGPRDFMEFVGGFHEVDNHFYSEPLEMNVPVLMGLLGVWYTSVLGSQSHLVLPYSDDLADFPSYLQQLMMESNGKSRRLNGDLTTVETGEVYWGAQGTNGQHAFMQLIHQGTHLIPTDFIGFVNPHTDAVASDGETSMHDMLLSNFLAQSRVMAFGRDEDEVREAGVEEELVPHKVMPGNRPSTTIVADKLTPRTLGALIALYEHIAFVQGVVWGINSFDQWGVELGKKQANELLPKLGANNGGADVSTGDSSTDSLTKHILRNRRR
;
A
#
# COMPACT_ATOMS: atom_id res chain seq x y z
N MET A 1 30.60 35.14 -37.25
CA MET A 1 29.29 35.59 -36.74
C MET A 1 28.40 34.36 -36.73
N VAL A 2 28.29 33.71 -35.58
CA VAL A 2 27.37 32.57 -35.36
C VAL A 2 26.25 33.19 -34.55
N THR A 3 25.07 33.21 -35.12
CA THR A 3 23.84 33.70 -34.47
C THR A 3 23.37 32.64 -33.51
N GLU A 4 23.40 32.93 -32.20
CA GLU A 4 22.73 32.19 -31.16
C GLU A 4 21.21 32.30 -31.34
N ASN A 5 20.57 31.21 -31.72
CA ASN A 5 19.13 31.07 -31.62
C ASN A 5 18.78 30.68 -30.19
N THR A 6 18.38 31.66 -29.39
CA THR A 6 17.70 31.44 -28.11
C THR A 6 16.30 30.88 -28.38
N ILE A 7 16.12 29.58 -28.20
CA ILE A 7 14.80 28.97 -28.15
C ILE A 7 14.19 29.40 -26.81
N SER A 8 13.22 30.30 -26.86
CA SER A 8 12.37 30.64 -25.73
C SER A 8 11.51 29.39 -25.41
N SER A 9 11.78 28.71 -24.30
CA SER A 9 10.88 27.71 -23.76
C SER A 9 9.62 28.43 -23.28
N GLU A 10 8.59 28.50 -24.11
CA GLU A 10 7.25 28.75 -23.64
C GLU A 10 6.89 27.54 -22.73
N ARG A 11 6.83 27.76 -21.41
CA ARG A 11 6.29 26.80 -20.49
C ARG A 11 4.82 26.62 -20.88
N ALA A 12 4.44 25.40 -21.28
CA ALA A 12 3.04 25.03 -21.48
C ALA A 12 2.26 25.41 -20.20
N THR A 13 1.11 26.01 -20.36
CA THR A 13 0.24 26.38 -19.24
C THR A 13 -0.20 25.08 -18.55
N PRO A 14 -0.04 24.93 -17.22
CA PRO A 14 -0.48 23.74 -16.52
C PRO A 14 -1.95 23.44 -16.79
N VAL A 15 -2.29 22.17 -16.95
CA VAL A 15 -3.69 21.73 -17.08
C VAL A 15 -4.35 21.90 -15.71
N THR A 16 -5.10 22.99 -15.56
CA THR A 16 -5.70 23.38 -14.27
C THR A 16 -6.98 22.58 -14.02
N PHE A 17 -6.96 21.71 -13.02
CA PHE A 17 -8.15 21.01 -12.53
C PHE A 17 -9.08 21.99 -11.81
N THR A 18 -10.34 21.99 -12.22
CA THR A 18 -11.39 22.72 -11.50
C THR A 18 -12.19 21.69 -10.68
N VAL A 19 -12.17 21.82 -9.34
CA VAL A 19 -12.93 20.94 -8.45
C VAL A 19 -14.40 20.92 -8.87
N PRO A 20 -14.94 19.80 -9.36
CA PRO A 20 -16.26 19.76 -10.00
C PRO A 20 -17.40 20.10 -9.03
N ASN A 21 -17.26 19.72 -7.76
CA ASN A 21 -18.31 19.95 -6.76
C ASN A 21 -17.71 20.30 -5.39
N THR A 22 -17.89 21.53 -4.95
CA THR A 22 -17.51 22.00 -3.60
C THR A 22 -18.59 21.81 -2.56
N THR A 23 -19.78 21.34 -2.94
CA THR A 23 -20.91 21.07 -2.02
C THR A 23 -20.55 19.90 -1.10
N PRO A 24 -20.77 20.01 0.24
CA PRO A 24 -20.64 18.86 1.11
C PRO A 24 -21.59 17.74 0.68
N VAL A 25 -21.10 16.48 0.68
CA VAL A 25 -21.89 15.32 0.28
C VAL A 25 -23.24 15.26 1.01
N THR A 26 -23.27 15.61 2.30
CA THR A 26 -24.48 15.64 3.14
C THR A 26 -25.54 16.65 2.68
N LYS A 27 -25.20 17.58 1.81
CA LYS A 27 -26.14 18.58 1.25
C LYS A 27 -26.72 18.15 -0.10
N THR A 28 -26.27 17.06 -0.67
CA THR A 28 -26.81 16.53 -1.92
C THR A 28 -28.14 15.79 -1.68
N PRO A 29 -29.14 15.91 -2.58
CA PRO A 29 -30.37 15.13 -2.49
C PRO A 29 -30.11 13.61 -2.48
N GLU A 30 -29.10 13.15 -3.22
CA GLU A 30 -28.70 11.75 -3.34
C GLU A 30 -28.24 11.19 -1.99
N TRP A 31 -27.44 11.96 -1.22
CA TRP A 31 -27.04 11.59 0.13
C TRP A 31 -28.23 11.50 1.08
N GLN A 32 -29.14 12.46 1.00
CA GLN A 32 -30.33 12.47 1.86
C GLN A 32 -31.23 11.26 1.55
N ALA A 33 -31.37 10.89 0.27
CA ALA A 33 -32.07 9.67 -0.13
C ALA A 33 -31.38 8.41 0.42
N LEU A 34 -30.06 8.35 0.38
CA LEU A 34 -29.26 7.23 0.92
C LEU A 34 -29.47 7.09 2.45
N VAL A 35 -29.40 8.17 3.20
CA VAL A 35 -29.62 8.18 4.66
C VAL A 35 -31.07 7.81 5.02
N ALA A 36 -32.03 8.26 4.24
CA ALA A 36 -33.43 7.86 4.40
C ALA A 36 -33.63 6.35 4.18
N HIS A 37 -32.97 5.80 3.14
CA HIS A 37 -32.95 4.36 2.87
C HIS A 37 -32.31 3.59 4.02
N ALA A 38 -31.16 4.02 4.55
CA ALA A 38 -30.51 3.40 5.72
C ALA A 38 -31.46 3.29 6.93
N THR A 39 -32.26 4.34 7.15
CA THR A 39 -33.25 4.36 8.24
C THR A 39 -34.37 3.32 8.01
N GLN A 40 -34.82 3.16 6.77
CA GLN A 40 -35.85 2.16 6.39
C GLN A 40 -35.32 0.74 6.44
N ALA A 41 -34.08 0.52 6.00
CA ALA A 41 -33.42 -0.78 5.99
C ALA A 41 -32.92 -1.21 7.38
N LYS A 42 -33.10 -0.37 8.42
CA LYS A 42 -32.67 -0.68 9.79
C LYS A 42 -33.36 -1.95 10.31
N GLY A 43 -32.56 -2.95 10.64
CA GLY A 43 -33.05 -4.24 11.10
C GLY A 43 -33.10 -5.33 10.03
N THR A 44 -32.92 -5.00 8.75
CA THR A 44 -32.71 -5.99 7.70
C THR A 44 -31.39 -6.70 7.92
N THR A 45 -31.41 -8.03 7.84
CA THR A 45 -30.21 -8.85 8.00
C THR A 45 -29.71 -9.39 6.66
N ILE A 46 -28.45 -9.79 6.59
CA ILE A 46 -27.90 -10.49 5.42
C ILE A 46 -28.70 -11.76 5.13
N LYS A 47 -29.16 -12.47 6.16
CA LYS A 47 -30.03 -13.67 6.04
C LYS A 47 -31.37 -13.32 5.35
N ASP A 48 -31.94 -12.16 5.69
CA ASP A 48 -33.17 -11.67 5.03
C ASP A 48 -32.92 -11.32 3.55
N LEU A 49 -31.80 -10.63 3.26
CA LEU A 49 -31.44 -10.27 1.88
C LEU A 49 -31.30 -11.50 0.97
N PHE A 50 -30.69 -12.58 1.46
CA PHE A 50 -30.59 -13.84 0.71
C PHE A 50 -31.92 -14.60 0.58
N ARG A 51 -32.81 -14.48 1.60
CA ARG A 51 -34.15 -15.08 1.54
C ARG A 51 -35.02 -14.37 0.51
N ASP A 52 -34.95 -13.03 0.49
CA ASP A 52 -35.84 -12.20 -0.32
C ASP A 52 -35.34 -12.08 -1.78
N ASP A 53 -34.04 -12.33 -2.01
CA ASP A 53 -33.42 -12.39 -3.33
C ASP A 53 -32.55 -13.66 -3.48
N PRO A 54 -33.11 -14.76 -4.00
CA PRO A 54 -32.36 -16.00 -4.26
C PRO A 54 -31.28 -15.87 -5.35
N GLY A 55 -31.36 -14.86 -6.23
CA GLY A 55 -30.39 -14.58 -7.29
C GLY A 55 -29.17 -13.79 -6.82
N ARG A 56 -29.27 -13.20 -5.61
CA ARG A 56 -28.32 -12.24 -5.05
C ARG A 56 -26.84 -12.59 -5.22
N ALA A 57 -26.46 -13.86 -5.02
CA ALA A 57 -25.07 -14.27 -5.15
C ALA A 57 -24.52 -14.05 -6.57
N GLY A 58 -25.36 -14.34 -7.60
CA GLY A 58 -24.98 -14.09 -8.99
C GLY A 58 -25.00 -12.61 -9.36
N ASP A 59 -26.02 -11.88 -8.90
CA ASP A 59 -26.24 -10.47 -9.27
C ASP A 59 -25.26 -9.51 -8.58
N MET A 60 -24.63 -9.95 -7.48
CA MET A 60 -23.65 -9.17 -6.71
C MET A 60 -22.22 -9.71 -6.80
N THR A 61 -21.91 -10.47 -7.84
CA THR A 61 -20.57 -10.98 -8.12
C THR A 61 -20.05 -10.38 -9.43
N PHE A 62 -18.81 -9.89 -9.40
CA PHE A 62 -18.19 -9.13 -10.48
C PHE A 62 -16.74 -9.57 -10.68
N ASP A 63 -16.21 -9.38 -11.89
CA ASP A 63 -14.81 -9.63 -12.19
C ASP A 63 -14.07 -8.31 -12.48
N ALA A 64 -12.85 -8.17 -11.97
CA ALA A 64 -11.94 -7.06 -12.27
C ALA A 64 -10.55 -7.61 -12.60
N GLY A 65 -10.24 -7.76 -13.88
CA GLY A 65 -9.04 -8.47 -14.32
C GLY A 65 -9.03 -9.91 -13.78
N PRO A 66 -7.99 -10.32 -13.05
CA PRO A 66 -7.89 -11.68 -12.50
C PRO A 66 -8.67 -11.88 -11.20
N LEU A 67 -9.40 -10.87 -10.72
CA LEU A 67 -10.08 -10.88 -9.43
C LEU A 67 -11.58 -11.16 -9.61
N HIS A 68 -12.07 -12.20 -8.94
CA HIS A 68 -13.48 -12.54 -8.80
C HIS A 68 -13.98 -12.04 -7.45
N VAL A 69 -14.94 -11.11 -7.43
CA VAL A 69 -15.34 -10.35 -6.24
C VAL A 69 -16.81 -10.54 -5.94
N ASP A 70 -17.11 -11.22 -4.83
CA ASP A 70 -18.44 -11.45 -4.30
C ASP A 70 -18.78 -10.39 -3.24
N LEU A 71 -19.72 -9.50 -3.57
CA LEU A 71 -20.28 -8.48 -2.69
C LEU A 71 -21.56 -8.93 -1.98
N SER A 72 -22.06 -10.13 -2.24
CA SER A 72 -23.39 -10.58 -1.83
C SER A 72 -23.58 -10.64 -0.31
N LYS A 73 -22.50 -10.81 0.48
CA LYS A 73 -22.55 -10.82 1.95
C LYS A 73 -22.39 -9.45 2.59
N ASN A 74 -22.60 -8.38 1.84
CA ASN A 74 -22.66 -7.01 2.37
C ASN A 74 -24.07 -6.66 2.86
N LEU A 75 -24.19 -5.74 3.83
CA LEU A 75 -25.44 -5.13 4.31
C LEU A 75 -25.92 -4.06 3.31
N ALA A 76 -26.12 -4.45 2.09
CA ALA A 76 -26.54 -3.61 0.98
C ALA A 76 -27.39 -4.46 0.01
N ASP A 77 -28.52 -3.93 -0.44
CA ASP A 77 -29.31 -4.48 -1.53
C ASP A 77 -29.01 -3.73 -2.85
N GLU A 78 -29.64 -4.12 -3.94
CA GLU A 78 -29.51 -3.45 -5.24
C GLU A 78 -29.88 -1.96 -5.14
N ASN A 79 -30.91 -1.62 -4.38
CA ASN A 79 -31.31 -0.22 -4.16
C ASN A 79 -30.23 0.57 -3.40
N THR A 80 -29.58 -0.04 -2.42
CA THR A 80 -28.45 0.57 -1.71
C THR A 80 -27.31 0.87 -2.67
N LEU A 81 -26.90 -0.09 -3.52
CA LEU A 81 -25.85 0.12 -4.52
C LEU A 81 -26.22 1.21 -5.52
N ARG A 82 -27.46 1.23 -5.99
CA ARG A 82 -27.96 2.27 -6.90
C ARG A 82 -27.96 3.67 -6.25
N LEU A 83 -28.33 3.78 -4.99
CA LEU A 83 -28.29 5.06 -4.27
C LEU A 83 -26.84 5.51 -4.05
N LEU A 84 -25.92 4.60 -3.73
CA LEU A 84 -24.50 4.88 -3.58
C LEU A 84 -23.87 5.35 -4.90
N THR A 85 -24.18 4.71 -6.03
CA THR A 85 -23.69 5.16 -7.34
C THR A 85 -24.25 6.52 -7.73
N ASN A 86 -25.49 6.85 -7.34
CA ASN A 86 -26.06 8.18 -7.54
C ASN A 86 -25.30 9.24 -6.70
N VAL A 87 -24.92 8.93 -5.45
CA VAL A 87 -24.07 9.81 -4.64
C VAL A 87 -22.71 10.03 -5.33
N ALA A 88 -22.09 8.98 -5.84
CA ALA A 88 -20.82 9.09 -6.55
C ALA A 88 -20.92 10.00 -7.79
N ARG A 89 -21.99 9.86 -8.58
CA ARG A 89 -22.26 10.75 -9.73
C ARG A 89 -22.47 12.20 -9.29
N ALA A 90 -23.26 12.41 -8.25
CA ALA A 90 -23.48 13.75 -7.71
C ALA A 90 -22.21 14.41 -7.22
N MET A 91 -21.24 13.63 -6.72
CA MET A 91 -19.92 14.09 -6.32
C MET A 91 -18.93 14.20 -7.49
N GLY A 92 -19.31 13.77 -8.71
CA GLY A 92 -18.53 13.97 -9.93
C GLY A 92 -17.43 12.93 -10.15
N ILE A 93 -17.61 11.69 -9.66
CA ILE A 93 -16.60 10.62 -9.74
C ILE A 93 -16.08 10.39 -11.17
N GLU A 94 -16.95 10.44 -12.18
CA GLU A 94 -16.58 10.19 -13.57
C GLU A 94 -15.64 11.28 -14.10
N ASN A 95 -15.90 12.54 -13.77
CA ASN A 95 -15.04 13.67 -14.13
C ASN A 95 -13.69 13.59 -13.41
N TYR A 96 -13.70 13.31 -12.09
CA TYR A 96 -12.46 13.13 -11.31
C TYR A 96 -11.61 11.99 -11.86
N ARG A 97 -12.23 10.86 -12.20
CA ARG A 97 -11.58 9.71 -12.83
C ARG A 97 -10.92 10.12 -14.14
N GLN A 98 -11.65 10.78 -15.02
CA GLN A 98 -11.12 11.26 -16.29
C GLN A 98 -9.95 12.24 -16.07
N SER A 99 -10.09 13.20 -15.14
CA SER A 99 -9.04 14.16 -14.80
C SER A 99 -7.77 13.50 -14.29
N MET A 100 -7.88 12.43 -13.46
CA MET A 100 -6.73 11.66 -13.00
C MET A 100 -5.99 11.01 -14.17
N PHE A 101 -6.71 10.30 -15.04
CA PHE A 101 -6.09 9.62 -16.18
C PHE A 101 -5.56 10.59 -17.25
N ASN A 102 -6.07 11.81 -17.32
CA ASN A 102 -5.58 12.87 -18.21
C ASN A 102 -4.38 13.65 -17.62
N GLY A 103 -4.00 13.40 -16.37
CA GLY A 103 -2.89 14.12 -15.72
C GLY A 103 -3.23 15.53 -15.26
N GLU A 104 -4.51 15.84 -15.04
CA GLU A 104 -4.88 17.11 -14.43
C GLU A 104 -4.44 17.16 -12.97
N HIS A 105 -4.17 18.37 -12.44
CA HIS A 105 -3.63 18.58 -11.08
C HIS A 105 -4.69 18.36 -10.00
N ILE A 106 -5.21 17.13 -9.89
CA ILE A 106 -6.23 16.79 -8.88
C ILE A 106 -5.70 16.77 -7.45
N ASN A 107 -4.39 16.69 -7.23
CA ASN A 107 -3.75 16.98 -5.95
C ASN A 107 -3.59 18.51 -5.79
N THR A 108 -4.69 19.17 -5.48
CA THR A 108 -4.79 20.63 -5.50
C THR A 108 -4.00 21.33 -4.40
N THR A 109 -3.68 20.67 -3.28
CA THR A 109 -2.93 21.25 -2.17
C THR A 109 -1.44 21.31 -2.41
N GLU A 110 -0.91 20.50 -3.34
CA GLU A 110 0.49 20.48 -3.76
C GLU A 110 0.65 20.93 -5.22
N ASP A 111 -0.46 21.25 -5.92
CA ASP A 111 -0.50 21.63 -7.34
C ASP A 111 0.23 20.61 -8.24
N ARG A 112 -0.21 19.33 -8.15
CA ARG A 112 0.41 18.22 -8.87
C ARG A 112 -0.63 17.33 -9.54
N ALA A 113 -0.26 16.76 -10.67
CA ALA A 113 -0.97 15.61 -11.23
C ALA A 113 -0.89 14.40 -10.30
N VAL A 114 -1.81 13.47 -10.46
CA VAL A 114 -1.84 12.16 -9.80
C VAL A 114 -1.82 11.10 -10.89
N LEU A 115 -0.63 10.61 -11.20
CA LEU A 115 -0.38 9.79 -12.40
C LEU A 115 0.31 8.46 -12.09
N HIS A 116 0.05 7.87 -10.92
CA HIS A 116 0.52 6.51 -10.68
C HIS A 116 0.01 5.52 -11.74
N THR A 117 -1.15 5.76 -12.36
CA THR A 117 -1.66 4.98 -13.48
C THR A 117 -0.77 5.05 -14.73
N ALA A 118 -0.02 6.13 -14.92
CA ALA A 118 0.90 6.24 -16.05
C ALA A 118 2.14 5.34 -15.94
N LEU A 119 2.47 4.83 -14.74
CA LEU A 119 3.54 3.84 -14.54
C LEU A 119 3.27 2.52 -15.28
N ARG A 120 2.03 2.29 -15.70
CA ARG A 120 1.47 1.01 -16.19
C ARG A 120 0.98 1.06 -17.62
N ILE A 121 1.10 2.23 -18.28
CA ILE A 121 0.63 2.37 -19.66
C ILE A 121 1.45 1.49 -20.61
N PRO A 122 0.82 0.89 -21.64
CA PRO A 122 1.52 0.16 -22.68
C PRO A 122 2.53 1.06 -23.42
N ILE A 123 3.60 0.42 -23.94
CA ILE A 123 4.67 1.16 -24.65
C ILE A 123 4.18 1.83 -25.95
N GLU A 124 3.06 1.36 -26.48
CA GLU A 124 2.43 1.88 -27.69
C GLU A 124 1.53 3.10 -27.43
N GLN A 125 1.33 3.44 -26.15
CA GLN A 125 0.46 4.55 -25.75
C GLN A 125 1.29 5.79 -25.44
N ASP A 126 1.08 6.86 -26.20
CA ASP A 126 1.68 8.17 -25.93
C ASP A 126 0.93 8.90 -24.80
N MET A 127 1.66 9.56 -23.92
CA MET A 127 1.09 10.41 -22.88
C MET A 127 2.00 11.60 -22.60
N THR A 128 1.48 12.80 -22.80
CA THR A 128 2.19 14.07 -22.49
C THR A 128 1.40 14.86 -21.46
N VAL A 129 2.05 15.24 -20.36
CA VAL A 129 1.47 16.06 -19.29
C VAL A 129 2.45 17.17 -18.92
N ASP A 130 1.98 18.42 -18.85
CA ASP A 130 2.79 19.62 -18.55
C ASP A 130 4.02 19.78 -19.47
N GLY A 131 3.93 19.30 -20.70
CA GLY A 131 5.03 19.33 -21.67
C GLY A 131 6.09 18.24 -21.49
N GLN A 132 5.88 17.29 -20.53
CA GLN A 132 6.70 16.11 -20.33
C GLN A 132 6.12 14.93 -21.12
N ASP A 133 6.95 14.21 -21.86
CA ASP A 133 6.59 12.91 -22.41
C ASP A 133 6.68 11.86 -21.30
N VAL A 134 5.54 11.64 -20.64
CA VAL A 134 5.42 10.75 -19.48
C VAL A 134 5.67 9.28 -19.88
N ALA A 135 5.20 8.89 -21.06
CA ALA A 135 5.34 7.52 -21.54
C ALA A 135 6.81 7.18 -21.82
N GLU A 136 7.53 8.03 -22.56
CA GLU A 136 8.95 7.83 -22.85
C GLU A 136 9.78 7.76 -21.56
N ASP A 137 9.53 8.67 -20.61
CA ASP A 137 10.24 8.74 -19.35
C ASP A 137 10.03 7.48 -18.49
N VAL A 138 8.78 7.02 -18.34
CA VAL A 138 8.45 5.79 -17.58
C VAL A 138 9.13 4.57 -18.19
N HIS A 139 8.98 4.38 -19.50
CA HIS A 139 9.59 3.23 -20.19
C HIS A 139 11.11 3.32 -20.19
N GLY A 140 11.70 4.51 -20.25
CA GLY A 140 13.13 4.74 -20.12
C GLY A 140 13.66 4.28 -18.74
N VAL A 141 12.97 4.63 -17.64
CA VAL A 141 13.35 4.18 -16.29
C VAL A 141 13.15 2.68 -16.13
N LEU A 142 12.02 2.12 -16.54
CA LEU A 142 11.76 0.67 -16.50
C LEU A 142 12.79 -0.12 -17.32
N GLY A 143 13.22 0.44 -18.46
CA GLY A 143 14.29 -0.13 -19.29
C GLY A 143 15.62 -0.22 -18.53
N ARG A 144 16.03 0.85 -17.85
CA ARG A 144 17.26 0.88 -17.04
C ARG A 144 17.18 -0.07 -15.84
N MET A 145 16.03 -0.14 -15.15
CA MET A 145 15.79 -1.10 -14.06
C MET A 145 15.93 -2.53 -14.57
N ARG A 146 15.32 -2.83 -15.70
CA ARG A 146 15.42 -4.15 -16.38
C ARG A 146 16.87 -4.52 -16.66
N ASP A 147 17.66 -3.58 -17.16
CA ASP A 147 19.06 -3.84 -17.54
C ASP A 147 19.92 -4.10 -16.30
N LEU A 148 19.74 -3.35 -15.21
CA LEU A 148 20.39 -3.62 -13.93
C LEU A 148 19.96 -4.99 -13.36
N ALA A 149 18.66 -5.26 -13.30
CA ALA A 149 18.14 -6.53 -12.78
C ALA A 149 18.67 -7.74 -13.57
N ARG A 150 18.78 -7.61 -14.91
CA ARG A 150 19.39 -8.64 -15.76
C ARG A 150 20.88 -8.83 -15.45
N ALA A 151 21.63 -7.73 -15.28
CA ALA A 151 23.06 -7.80 -14.97
C ALA A 151 23.31 -8.45 -13.60
N LEU A 152 22.51 -8.13 -12.60
CA LEU A 152 22.56 -8.78 -11.27
C LEU A 152 22.28 -10.29 -11.37
N ARG A 153 21.17 -10.66 -12.00
CA ARG A 153 20.70 -12.06 -12.12
C ARG A 153 21.61 -12.94 -12.96
N LYS A 154 22.32 -12.37 -13.95
CA LYS A 154 23.34 -13.09 -14.76
C LYS A 154 24.71 -13.13 -14.09
N GLY A 155 24.95 -12.34 -13.05
CA GLY A 155 26.26 -12.17 -12.42
C GLY A 155 27.22 -11.30 -13.23
N ASP A 156 26.71 -10.49 -14.15
CA ASP A 156 27.48 -9.50 -14.92
C ASP A 156 27.80 -8.27 -14.06
N TRP A 157 26.89 -7.88 -13.16
CA TRP A 157 27.17 -6.87 -12.12
C TRP A 157 27.91 -7.52 -10.95
N ARG A 158 29.08 -6.97 -10.61
CA ARG A 158 29.97 -7.54 -9.59
C ARG A 158 30.39 -6.50 -8.56
N GLY A 159 30.58 -6.94 -7.34
CA GLY A 159 31.19 -6.15 -6.27
C GLY A 159 32.62 -5.74 -6.57
N VAL A 160 33.22 -4.92 -5.71
CA VAL A 160 34.58 -4.39 -5.86
C VAL A 160 35.64 -5.50 -5.91
N THR A 161 35.42 -6.63 -5.24
CA THR A 161 36.27 -7.83 -5.24
C THR A 161 35.96 -8.81 -6.38
N ASN A 162 35.14 -8.39 -7.33
CA ASN A 162 34.71 -9.21 -8.48
C ASN A 162 33.78 -10.39 -8.14
N HIS A 163 33.20 -10.44 -6.91
CA HIS A 163 32.16 -11.40 -6.57
C HIS A 163 30.80 -10.99 -7.16
N THR A 164 29.98 -11.98 -7.49
CA THR A 164 28.61 -11.77 -7.96
C THR A 164 27.72 -11.32 -6.79
N ILE A 165 26.84 -10.38 -7.04
CA ILE A 165 25.85 -9.93 -6.04
C ILE A 165 24.81 -11.04 -5.82
N LYS A 166 24.51 -11.32 -4.56
CA LYS A 166 23.49 -12.28 -4.09
C LYS A 166 22.45 -11.64 -3.19
N ASN A 167 22.85 -10.60 -2.45
CA ASN A 167 22.00 -9.89 -1.50
C ASN A 167 21.72 -8.50 -2.03
N VAL A 168 20.43 -8.11 -2.05
CA VAL A 168 19.98 -6.78 -2.38
C VAL A 168 19.24 -6.21 -1.19
N VAL A 169 19.84 -5.23 -0.52
CA VAL A 169 19.30 -4.59 0.69
C VAL A 169 18.64 -3.27 0.30
N ASN A 170 17.31 -3.21 0.33
CA ASN A 170 16.56 -1.98 0.14
C ASN A 170 16.55 -1.17 1.44
N ILE A 171 17.01 0.07 1.39
CA ILE A 171 16.99 1.00 2.52
C ILE A 171 16.01 2.13 2.18
N GLY A 172 14.85 2.10 2.80
CA GLY A 172 13.77 3.07 2.55
C GLY A 172 12.81 3.11 3.73
N ILE A 173 11.85 4.01 3.75
CA ILE A 173 10.81 4.10 4.78
C ILE A 173 9.47 4.48 4.15
N GLY A 174 8.36 4.10 4.79
CA GLY A 174 7.02 4.36 4.28
C GLY A 174 6.80 3.72 2.91
N GLY A 175 6.40 4.50 1.91
CA GLY A 175 6.16 4.00 0.55
C GLY A 175 7.40 3.42 -0.15
N SER A 176 8.61 3.79 0.29
CA SER A 176 9.86 3.21 -0.21
C SER A 176 10.23 1.87 0.43
N ASP A 177 9.44 1.38 1.38
CA ASP A 177 9.65 0.11 2.10
C ASP A 177 8.42 -0.79 2.04
N LEU A 178 7.26 -0.32 2.52
CA LEU A 178 6.07 -1.15 2.75
C LEU A 178 5.61 -1.89 1.50
N GLY A 179 5.55 -1.22 0.35
CA GLY A 179 5.18 -1.84 -0.91
C GLY A 179 6.18 -2.88 -1.39
N PRO A 180 7.47 -2.53 -1.55
CA PRO A 180 8.51 -3.48 -1.94
C PRO A 180 8.69 -4.67 -1.00
N ALA A 181 8.65 -4.46 0.32
CA ALA A 181 8.80 -5.52 1.32
C ALA A 181 7.62 -6.51 1.27
N MET A 182 6.39 -5.98 1.28
CA MET A 182 5.17 -6.78 1.13
C MET A 182 5.18 -7.58 -0.17
N ALA A 183 5.50 -6.94 -1.31
CA ALA A 183 5.49 -7.58 -2.60
C ALA A 183 6.59 -8.66 -2.73
N ALA A 184 7.78 -8.42 -2.18
CA ALA A 184 8.85 -9.43 -2.16
C ALA A 184 8.47 -10.66 -1.33
N LYS A 185 7.76 -10.50 -0.21
CA LYS A 185 7.23 -11.60 0.58
C LYS A 185 6.12 -12.34 -0.17
N ALA A 186 5.16 -11.60 -0.72
CA ALA A 186 4.04 -12.17 -1.48
C ALA A 186 4.50 -12.95 -2.71
N LEU A 187 5.56 -12.50 -3.36
CA LEU A 187 6.12 -13.10 -4.57
C LEU A 187 7.39 -13.92 -4.31
N ARG A 188 7.64 -14.34 -3.07
CA ARG A 188 8.78 -15.20 -2.70
C ARG A 188 8.94 -16.43 -3.62
N PRO A 189 7.88 -17.12 -4.05
CA PRO A 189 8.00 -18.25 -4.99
C PRO A 189 8.60 -17.88 -6.36
N TYR A 190 8.61 -16.61 -6.72
CA TYR A 190 9.18 -16.08 -7.97
C TYR A 190 10.64 -15.60 -7.81
N CYS A 191 11.20 -15.57 -6.59
CA CYS A 191 12.59 -15.20 -6.32
C CYS A 191 13.53 -16.37 -6.64
N THR A 192 13.83 -16.63 -7.91
CA THR A 192 14.45 -17.89 -8.36
C THR A 192 15.92 -17.79 -8.78
N ALA A 193 16.49 -16.61 -8.97
CA ALA A 193 17.82 -16.47 -9.59
C ALA A 193 18.98 -16.27 -8.58
N GLY A 194 18.81 -16.69 -7.33
CA GLY A 194 19.86 -16.57 -6.30
C GLY A 194 20.10 -15.13 -5.82
N ILE A 195 19.16 -14.22 -6.08
CA ILE A 195 19.11 -12.89 -5.48
C ILE A 195 18.12 -12.92 -4.30
N THR A 196 18.59 -12.58 -3.12
CA THR A 196 17.76 -12.47 -1.90
C THR A 196 17.56 -11.01 -1.57
N PRO A 197 16.30 -10.52 -1.58
CA PRO A 197 15.99 -9.15 -1.15
C PRO A 197 15.92 -9.08 0.39
N TYR A 198 16.42 -7.97 0.94
CA TYR A 198 16.32 -7.59 2.34
C TYR A 198 15.78 -6.16 2.41
N PHE A 199 15.14 -5.81 3.52
CA PHE A 199 14.51 -4.50 3.69
C PHE A 199 14.90 -3.92 5.04
N VAL A 200 15.30 -2.64 5.04
CA VAL A 200 15.66 -1.86 6.23
C VAL A 200 14.92 -0.55 6.18
N SER A 201 14.09 -0.29 7.17
CA SER A 201 13.23 0.89 7.21
C SER A 201 13.32 1.68 8.51
N ASN A 202 13.47 1.01 9.64
CA ASN A 202 13.43 1.66 10.94
C ASN A 202 14.78 2.29 11.30
N VAL A 203 14.74 3.45 11.98
CA VAL A 203 15.95 4.08 12.56
C VAL A 203 16.42 3.41 13.84
N ASP A 204 15.64 2.46 14.40
CA ASP A 204 16.13 1.57 15.46
C ASP A 204 17.34 0.78 14.92
N PRO A 205 18.52 0.90 15.57
CA PRO A 205 19.72 0.22 15.08
C PRO A 205 19.58 -1.30 15.03
N SER A 206 18.62 -1.90 15.72
CA SER A 206 18.34 -3.34 15.65
C SER A 206 17.96 -3.78 14.24
N ASP A 207 17.24 -2.94 13.48
CA ASP A 207 16.79 -3.25 12.12
C ASP A 207 17.97 -3.44 11.17
N ILE A 208 18.82 -2.41 11.02
CA ILE A 208 19.99 -2.48 10.13
C ILE A 208 21.02 -3.51 10.62
N THR A 209 21.26 -3.61 11.93
CA THR A 209 22.31 -4.52 12.45
C THR A 209 21.92 -5.98 12.32
N SER A 210 20.66 -6.35 12.60
CA SER A 210 20.17 -7.72 12.40
C SER A 210 20.13 -8.11 10.92
N THR A 211 19.78 -7.16 10.04
CA THR A 211 19.77 -7.41 8.60
C THR A 211 21.18 -7.64 8.04
N LEU A 212 22.17 -6.87 8.50
CA LEU A 212 23.56 -7.02 8.04
C LEU A 212 24.28 -8.21 8.68
N ASP A 213 23.78 -8.74 9.79
CA ASP A 213 24.39 -9.90 10.45
C ASP A 213 24.34 -11.13 9.55
N GLY A 214 25.49 -11.70 9.28
CA GLY A 214 25.65 -12.85 8.39
C GLY A 214 25.62 -12.55 6.87
N LEU A 215 25.47 -11.30 6.45
CA LEU A 215 25.64 -10.95 5.04
C LEU A 215 27.12 -10.87 4.66
N ASP A 216 27.42 -11.36 3.45
CA ASP A 216 28.74 -11.26 2.84
C ASP A 216 28.87 -9.88 2.14
N PRO A 217 29.81 -9.00 2.58
CA PRO A 217 29.99 -7.66 2.03
C PRO A 217 30.40 -7.70 0.54
N GLU A 218 31.11 -8.74 0.09
CA GLU A 218 31.60 -8.87 -1.28
C GLU A 218 30.45 -9.14 -2.28
N SER A 219 29.31 -9.66 -1.80
CA SER A 219 28.14 -10.04 -2.59
C SER A 219 26.87 -9.27 -2.24
N THR A 220 26.96 -8.15 -1.55
CA THR A 220 25.81 -7.33 -1.11
C THR A 220 25.73 -6.01 -1.89
N LEU A 221 24.55 -5.70 -2.43
CA LEU A 221 24.19 -4.42 -3.06
C LEU A 221 23.14 -3.71 -2.21
N PHE A 222 23.30 -2.41 -2.01
CA PHE A 222 22.35 -1.55 -1.32
C PHE A 222 21.57 -0.69 -2.32
N VAL A 223 20.25 -0.66 -2.17
CA VAL A 223 19.34 0.23 -2.90
C VAL A 223 18.85 1.28 -1.93
N VAL A 224 19.36 2.52 -2.03
CA VAL A 224 18.95 3.63 -1.17
C VAL A 224 17.75 4.33 -1.80
N SER A 225 16.57 4.09 -1.23
CA SER A 225 15.28 4.53 -1.77
C SER A 225 14.75 5.73 -0.99
N SER A 226 14.96 6.95 -1.51
CA SER A 226 14.49 8.20 -0.92
C SER A 226 14.25 9.24 -2.00
N LYS A 227 12.99 9.70 -2.18
CA LYS A 227 12.60 10.64 -3.24
C LYS A 227 13.50 11.89 -3.25
N THR A 228 13.65 12.54 -2.11
CA THR A 228 14.44 13.77 -1.95
C THR A 228 15.89 13.52 -1.54
N PHE A 229 16.23 12.29 -1.18
CA PHE A 229 17.52 11.91 -0.59
C PHE A 229 17.89 12.73 0.66
N THR A 230 16.85 13.11 1.45
CA THR A 230 16.98 13.91 2.68
C THR A 230 16.28 13.29 3.88
N THR A 231 15.62 12.13 3.70
CA THR A 231 14.91 11.43 4.78
C THR A 231 15.91 10.94 5.81
N SER A 232 15.81 11.45 7.05
CA SER A 232 16.81 11.25 8.11
C SER A 232 17.02 9.77 8.47
N GLU A 233 15.95 9.00 8.55
CA GLU A 233 15.98 7.56 8.87
C GLU A 233 16.70 6.77 7.77
N THR A 234 16.32 7.02 6.50
CA THR A 234 16.94 6.37 5.34
C THR A 234 18.42 6.69 5.25
N LEU A 235 18.81 7.96 5.42
CA LEU A 235 20.23 8.36 5.36
C LEU A 235 21.03 7.82 6.54
N ALA A 236 20.45 7.76 7.76
CA ALA A 236 21.10 7.16 8.91
C ALA A 236 21.46 5.69 8.65
N ASN A 237 20.49 4.92 8.13
CA ASN A 237 20.68 3.52 7.75
C ASN A 237 21.64 3.36 6.56
N ALA A 238 21.55 4.20 5.52
CA ALA A 238 22.47 4.15 4.39
C ALA A 238 23.92 4.43 4.79
N HIS A 239 24.16 5.41 5.67
CA HIS A 239 25.49 5.67 6.23
C HIS A 239 25.98 4.53 7.15
N ALA A 240 25.09 3.89 7.91
CA ALA A 240 25.44 2.71 8.70
C ALA A 240 25.85 1.54 7.80
N ALA A 241 25.09 1.28 6.74
CA ALA A 241 25.41 0.28 5.71
C ALA A 241 26.76 0.56 5.03
N LYS A 242 27.02 1.81 4.66
CA LYS A 242 28.29 2.22 4.04
C LYS A 242 29.49 1.99 4.99
N ARG A 243 29.35 2.35 6.27
CA ARG A 243 30.40 2.09 7.27
C ARG A 243 30.63 0.59 7.47
N TRP A 244 29.55 -0.19 7.55
CA TRP A 244 29.64 -1.66 7.65
C TRP A 244 30.35 -2.25 6.43
N LEU A 245 29.92 -1.91 5.22
CA LEU A 245 30.52 -2.41 3.98
C LEU A 245 32.02 -2.16 3.93
N LEU A 246 32.45 -0.91 4.15
CA LEU A 246 33.86 -0.55 4.08
C LEU A 246 34.69 -1.23 5.17
N ARG A 247 34.16 -1.36 6.38
CA ARG A 247 34.86 -2.08 7.48
C ARG A 247 35.04 -3.56 7.10
N GLU A 248 33.99 -4.22 6.66
CA GLU A 248 34.06 -5.66 6.35
C GLU A 248 34.93 -5.94 5.09
N LEU A 249 34.84 -5.11 4.05
CA LEU A 249 35.73 -5.19 2.89
C LEU A 249 37.20 -4.98 3.28
N GLY A 250 37.48 -4.12 4.26
CA GLY A 250 38.83 -3.99 4.80
C GLY A 250 39.36 -5.27 5.44
N HIS A 251 38.50 -6.10 6.01
CA HIS A 251 38.85 -7.42 6.56
C HIS A 251 39.14 -8.47 5.43
N THR A 252 38.61 -8.28 4.25
CA THR A 252 38.89 -9.16 3.07
C THR A 252 40.16 -8.73 2.31
N GLY A 253 40.83 -7.66 2.73
CA GLY A 253 42.07 -7.16 2.15
C GLY A 253 41.90 -6.02 1.13
N VAL A 254 40.71 -5.46 1.00
CA VAL A 254 40.46 -4.24 0.20
C VAL A 254 41.10 -3.03 0.92
N ASP A 255 41.88 -2.23 0.21
CA ASP A 255 42.49 -1.02 0.80
C ASP A 255 41.47 0.12 0.92
N VAL A 256 40.67 0.08 1.99
CA VAL A 256 39.66 1.09 2.31
C VAL A 256 40.22 2.42 2.81
N LYS A 257 41.56 2.60 2.78
CA LYS A 257 42.22 3.88 3.05
C LYS A 257 42.50 4.65 1.77
N ASP A 258 42.47 3.99 0.63
CA ASP A 258 42.58 4.63 -0.68
C ASP A 258 41.19 5.16 -1.12
N ASP A 259 41.07 6.46 -1.27
CA ASP A 259 39.83 7.14 -1.66
C ASP A 259 39.29 6.64 -3.02
N ALA A 260 40.16 6.27 -3.96
CA ALA A 260 39.74 5.74 -5.25
C ALA A 260 39.10 4.35 -5.10
N VAL A 261 39.65 3.50 -4.22
CA VAL A 261 39.10 2.18 -3.90
C VAL A 261 37.77 2.31 -3.17
N VAL A 262 37.67 3.25 -2.22
CA VAL A 262 36.40 3.54 -1.51
C VAL A 262 35.32 4.02 -2.48
N LYS A 263 35.67 4.88 -3.43
CA LYS A 263 34.76 5.36 -4.46
C LYS A 263 34.29 4.23 -5.38
N ASP A 264 35.19 3.34 -5.81
CA ASP A 264 34.85 2.17 -6.62
C ASP A 264 33.95 1.18 -5.86
N ALA A 265 34.23 0.95 -4.56
CA ALA A 265 33.40 0.12 -3.70
C ALA A 265 31.97 0.68 -3.58
N VAL A 266 31.82 1.99 -3.32
CA VAL A 266 30.48 2.60 -3.26
C VAL A 266 29.77 2.53 -4.61
N ALA A 267 30.46 2.79 -5.73
CA ALA A 267 29.86 2.73 -7.07
C ALA A 267 29.38 1.32 -7.46
N LYS A 268 30.00 0.26 -6.92
CA LYS A 268 29.64 -1.15 -7.23
C LYS A 268 28.65 -1.76 -6.23
N HIS A 269 28.56 -1.21 -5.03
CA HIS A 269 27.73 -1.76 -3.97
C HIS A 269 26.54 -0.87 -3.56
N PHE A 270 26.39 0.31 -4.17
CA PHE A 270 25.25 1.20 -3.92
C PHE A 270 24.62 1.70 -5.21
N VAL A 271 23.30 1.67 -5.23
CA VAL A 271 22.44 2.35 -6.23
C VAL A 271 21.42 3.20 -5.49
N ALA A 272 20.89 4.22 -6.15
CA ALA A 272 19.92 5.12 -5.55
C ALA A 272 18.60 5.13 -6.32
N VAL A 273 17.49 5.22 -5.60
CA VAL A 273 16.18 5.58 -6.16
C VAL A 273 15.82 6.95 -5.61
N SER A 274 15.96 7.98 -6.43
CA SER A 274 15.83 9.38 -5.99
C SER A 274 15.59 10.33 -7.18
N THR A 275 15.16 11.57 -6.86
CA THR A 275 15.11 12.69 -7.80
C THR A 275 16.25 13.70 -7.57
N ASN A 276 17.07 13.54 -6.52
CA ASN A 276 18.11 14.49 -6.11
C ASN A 276 19.52 13.97 -6.46
N ALA A 277 19.96 14.25 -7.68
CA ALA A 277 21.26 13.80 -8.18
C ALA A 277 22.45 14.38 -7.40
N GLU A 278 22.35 15.62 -6.89
CA GLU A 278 23.42 16.29 -6.14
C GLU A 278 23.65 15.56 -4.80
N ALA A 279 22.61 15.33 -4.02
CA ALA A 279 22.73 14.62 -2.75
C ALA A 279 23.17 13.15 -2.93
N VAL A 280 22.75 12.50 -4.01
CA VAL A 280 23.20 11.14 -4.38
C VAL A 280 24.71 11.12 -4.66
N ALA A 281 25.19 12.11 -5.43
CA ALA A 281 26.62 12.26 -5.73
C ALA A 281 27.46 12.59 -4.48
N GLU A 282 26.93 13.44 -3.58
CA GLU A 282 27.58 13.78 -2.30
C GLU A 282 27.73 12.55 -1.38
N PHE A 283 26.75 11.66 -1.37
CA PHE A 283 26.84 10.37 -0.66
C PHE A 283 27.97 9.49 -1.24
N GLY A 284 28.32 9.67 -2.53
CA GLY A 284 29.34 8.94 -3.27
C GLY A 284 28.79 7.89 -4.22
N ILE A 285 27.47 7.83 -4.43
CA ILE A 285 26.85 6.95 -5.45
C ILE A 285 27.04 7.59 -6.82
N ASP A 286 27.44 6.78 -7.80
CA ASP A 286 27.50 7.21 -9.19
C ASP A 286 26.09 7.51 -9.69
N THR A 287 25.86 8.73 -10.17
CA THR A 287 24.55 9.16 -10.66
C THR A 287 24.05 8.36 -11.86
N ARG A 288 24.92 7.65 -12.58
CA ARG A 288 24.51 6.66 -13.59
C ARG A 288 23.76 5.47 -13.00
N ASN A 289 23.97 5.19 -11.71
CA ASN A 289 23.31 4.15 -10.93
C ASN A 289 22.14 4.73 -10.11
N MET A 290 21.62 5.88 -10.50
CA MET A 290 20.44 6.51 -9.91
C MET A 290 19.23 6.29 -10.82
N PHE A 291 18.12 5.87 -10.21
CA PHE A 291 16.83 5.63 -10.85
C PHE A 291 15.85 6.69 -10.36
N GLY A 292 15.35 7.51 -11.27
CA GLY A 292 14.40 8.57 -10.98
C GLY A 292 12.95 8.07 -10.96
N PHE A 293 12.10 8.83 -10.32
CA PHE A 293 10.66 8.78 -10.46
C PHE A 293 10.11 10.21 -10.28
N TRP A 294 8.80 10.40 -10.37
CA TRP A 294 8.26 11.74 -10.62
C TRP A 294 7.44 12.27 -9.45
N ASP A 295 7.19 13.59 -9.45
CA ASP A 295 6.41 14.26 -8.41
C ASP A 295 4.94 13.87 -8.41
N TRP A 296 4.43 13.46 -9.56
CA TRP A 296 3.08 12.97 -9.74
C TRP A 296 2.86 11.52 -9.26
N VAL A 297 3.90 10.86 -8.71
CA VAL A 297 3.78 9.59 -8.00
C VAL A 297 3.89 9.81 -6.51
N GLY A 298 2.82 9.57 -5.77
CA GLY A 298 2.83 9.53 -4.31
C GLY A 298 3.61 8.33 -3.77
N GLY A 299 4.27 8.46 -2.61
CA GLY A 299 5.09 7.37 -2.03
C GLY A 299 4.32 6.06 -1.86
N ARG A 300 3.11 6.10 -1.32
CA ARG A 300 2.25 4.91 -1.10
C ARG A 300 1.65 4.31 -2.38
N TYR A 301 1.84 4.95 -3.54
CA TYR A 301 1.41 4.53 -4.87
C TYR A 301 2.59 4.20 -5.79
N SER A 302 3.78 3.90 -5.24
CA SER A 302 5.01 3.90 -6.02
C SER A 302 5.67 2.54 -6.21
N VAL A 303 5.09 1.45 -5.73
CA VAL A 303 5.74 0.12 -5.75
C VAL A 303 6.04 -0.40 -7.15
N ASP A 304 5.29 0.01 -8.15
CA ASP A 304 5.45 -0.32 -9.58
C ASP A 304 6.35 0.67 -10.34
N SER A 305 6.88 1.71 -9.66
CA SER A 305 7.89 2.65 -10.16
C SER A 305 9.32 2.14 -9.92
N ALA A 306 10.31 3.04 -10.01
CA ALA A 306 11.70 2.76 -9.62
C ALA A 306 11.85 2.28 -8.16
N ILE A 307 10.90 2.58 -7.29
CA ILE A 307 10.83 2.07 -5.91
C ILE A 307 10.79 0.53 -5.89
N GLY A 308 10.21 -0.10 -6.91
CA GLY A 308 10.20 -1.57 -7.07
C GLY A 308 11.50 -2.17 -7.62
N LEU A 309 12.62 -1.44 -7.69
CA LEU A 309 13.88 -1.93 -8.24
C LEU A 309 14.39 -3.20 -7.52
N SER A 310 14.33 -3.22 -6.20
CA SER A 310 14.72 -4.39 -5.38
C SER A 310 13.82 -5.60 -5.67
N LEU A 311 12.51 -5.37 -5.84
CA LEU A 311 11.57 -6.40 -6.25
C LEU A 311 11.88 -6.93 -7.65
N MET A 312 12.12 -6.03 -8.64
CA MET A 312 12.48 -6.44 -10.01
C MET A 312 13.77 -7.26 -10.03
N ALA A 313 14.77 -6.91 -9.21
CA ALA A 313 15.99 -7.69 -9.08
C ALA A 313 15.70 -9.10 -8.54
N ALA A 314 14.82 -9.24 -7.57
CA ALA A 314 14.47 -10.50 -6.92
C ALA A 314 13.64 -11.42 -7.83
N ILE A 315 12.48 -10.95 -8.34
CA ILE A 315 11.57 -11.79 -9.16
C ILE A 315 11.94 -11.83 -10.63
N GLY A 316 12.72 -10.86 -11.10
CA GLY A 316 13.14 -10.72 -12.50
C GLY A 316 12.23 -9.81 -13.32
N PRO A 317 12.78 -9.25 -14.42
CA PRO A 317 12.07 -8.24 -15.22
C PRO A 317 10.78 -8.74 -15.86
N ARG A 318 10.70 -10.02 -16.28
CA ARG A 318 9.48 -10.56 -16.87
C ARG A 318 8.33 -10.55 -15.85
N ASP A 319 8.58 -11.11 -14.68
CA ASP A 319 7.57 -11.27 -13.65
C ASP A 319 7.22 -9.90 -13.02
N PHE A 320 8.16 -8.95 -13.01
CA PHE A 320 7.85 -7.56 -12.65
C PHE A 320 6.92 -6.88 -13.68
N MET A 321 7.10 -7.14 -14.98
CA MET A 321 6.17 -6.61 -16.00
C MET A 321 4.79 -7.28 -15.93
N GLU A 322 4.70 -8.56 -15.53
CA GLU A 322 3.42 -9.20 -15.20
C GLU A 322 2.76 -8.51 -13.98
N PHE A 323 3.55 -8.13 -12.96
CA PHE A 323 3.07 -7.36 -11.83
C PHE A 323 2.47 -6.01 -12.26
N VAL A 324 3.20 -5.24 -13.07
CA VAL A 324 2.71 -3.98 -13.67
C VAL A 324 1.46 -4.21 -14.54
N GLY A 325 1.43 -5.31 -15.30
CA GLY A 325 0.29 -5.69 -16.13
C GLY A 325 -1.01 -5.92 -15.34
N GLY A 326 -0.89 -6.46 -14.12
CA GLY A 326 -2.05 -6.65 -13.24
C GLY A 326 -2.69 -5.34 -12.78
N PHE A 327 -1.87 -4.33 -12.48
CA PHE A 327 -2.39 -2.98 -12.21
C PHE A 327 -3.13 -2.40 -13.43
N HIS A 328 -2.51 -2.51 -14.60
CA HIS A 328 -3.08 -1.99 -15.84
C HIS A 328 -4.46 -2.59 -16.16
N GLU A 329 -4.67 -3.87 -15.88
CA GLU A 329 -5.99 -4.50 -16.08
C GLU A 329 -7.06 -3.88 -15.20
N VAL A 330 -6.76 -3.63 -13.94
CA VAL A 330 -7.71 -3.00 -13.02
C VAL A 330 -7.86 -1.51 -13.31
N ASP A 331 -6.81 -0.81 -13.77
CA ASP A 331 -6.91 0.56 -14.26
C ASP A 331 -7.90 0.65 -15.44
N ASN A 332 -7.80 -0.27 -16.41
CA ASN A 332 -8.72 -0.32 -17.54
C ASN A 332 -10.16 -0.62 -17.10
N HIS A 333 -10.36 -1.58 -16.20
CA HIS A 333 -11.66 -1.86 -15.61
C HIS A 333 -12.22 -0.62 -14.91
N PHE A 334 -11.42 0.04 -14.06
CA PHE A 334 -11.81 1.25 -13.35
C PHE A 334 -12.17 2.39 -14.30
N TYR A 335 -11.40 2.57 -15.39
CA TYR A 335 -11.62 3.65 -16.36
C TYR A 335 -12.85 3.41 -17.23
N SER A 336 -13.09 2.19 -17.71
CA SER A 336 -14.06 1.89 -18.76
C SER A 336 -15.41 1.41 -18.25
N GLU A 337 -15.47 0.67 -17.12
CA GLU A 337 -16.71 0.09 -16.66
C GLU A 337 -17.71 1.14 -16.12
N PRO A 338 -19.01 0.98 -16.39
CA PRO A 338 -20.05 1.75 -15.73
C PRO A 338 -19.97 1.62 -14.21
N LEU A 339 -20.36 2.66 -13.46
CA LEU A 339 -20.21 2.68 -12.00
C LEU A 339 -20.89 1.49 -11.31
N GLU A 340 -21.99 0.99 -11.87
CA GLU A 340 -22.76 -0.14 -11.35
C GLU A 340 -22.08 -1.51 -11.50
N MET A 341 -21.08 -1.60 -12.38
CA MET A 341 -20.32 -2.82 -12.67
C MET A 341 -18.85 -2.68 -12.26
N ASN A 342 -18.46 -1.50 -11.80
CA ASN A 342 -17.09 -1.12 -11.53
C ASN A 342 -16.68 -1.53 -10.11
N VAL A 343 -15.92 -2.60 -9.99
CA VAL A 343 -15.56 -3.22 -8.70
C VAL A 343 -14.90 -2.24 -7.73
N PRO A 344 -13.84 -1.48 -8.11
CA PRO A 344 -13.26 -0.46 -7.24
C PRO A 344 -14.27 0.58 -6.77
N VAL A 345 -15.19 0.99 -7.66
CA VAL A 345 -16.25 1.96 -7.31
C VAL A 345 -17.21 1.35 -6.30
N LEU A 346 -17.72 0.16 -6.55
CA LEU A 346 -18.67 -0.50 -5.65
C LEU A 346 -18.08 -0.76 -4.27
N MET A 347 -16.84 -1.26 -4.20
CA MET A 347 -16.14 -1.48 -2.92
C MET A 347 -15.84 -0.17 -2.18
N GLY A 348 -15.37 0.86 -2.89
CA GLY A 348 -15.14 2.18 -2.31
C GLY A 348 -16.42 2.81 -1.74
N LEU A 349 -17.53 2.67 -2.45
CA LEU A 349 -18.84 3.14 -2.02
C LEU A 349 -19.41 2.34 -0.84
N LEU A 350 -19.17 1.03 -0.77
CA LEU A 350 -19.49 0.24 0.41
C LEU A 350 -18.68 0.69 1.63
N GLY A 351 -17.40 1.08 1.47
CA GLY A 351 -16.62 1.71 2.53
C GLY A 351 -17.26 3.01 3.03
N VAL A 352 -17.69 3.88 2.12
CA VAL A 352 -18.45 5.11 2.47
C VAL A 352 -19.77 4.77 3.19
N TRP A 353 -20.49 3.76 2.73
CA TRP A 353 -21.71 3.27 3.35
C TRP A 353 -21.50 2.85 4.79
N TYR A 354 -20.49 2.01 5.04
CA TYR A 354 -20.20 1.53 6.38
C TYR A 354 -19.70 2.65 7.30
N THR A 355 -18.76 3.45 6.84
CA THR A 355 -18.11 4.48 7.68
C THR A 355 -19.01 5.66 7.92
N SER A 356 -19.50 6.29 6.85
CA SER A 356 -20.18 7.58 6.96
C SER A 356 -21.68 7.49 7.23
N VAL A 357 -22.32 6.35 6.95
CA VAL A 357 -23.77 6.15 7.13
C VAL A 357 -24.06 5.19 8.27
N LEU A 358 -23.36 4.07 8.36
CA LEU A 358 -23.60 3.04 9.38
C LEU A 358 -22.68 3.16 10.62
N GLY A 359 -21.67 4.05 10.60
CA GLY A 359 -20.83 4.39 11.74
C GLY A 359 -19.74 3.37 12.07
N SER A 360 -19.30 2.55 11.10
CA SER A 360 -18.12 1.71 11.25
C SER A 360 -16.86 2.57 11.30
N GLN A 361 -15.93 2.25 12.20
CA GLN A 361 -14.67 2.98 12.36
C GLN A 361 -13.46 2.18 11.87
N SER A 362 -13.64 0.92 11.51
CA SER A 362 -12.53 0.07 11.07
C SER A 362 -12.94 -0.89 9.96
N HIS A 363 -11.96 -1.31 9.17
CA HIS A 363 -12.08 -2.23 8.07
C HIS A 363 -11.05 -3.36 8.25
N LEU A 364 -11.51 -4.60 8.25
CA LEU A 364 -10.67 -5.78 8.45
C LEU A 364 -10.30 -6.40 7.10
N VAL A 365 -9.03 -6.72 6.89
CA VAL A 365 -8.54 -7.43 5.70
C VAL A 365 -7.93 -8.76 6.12
N LEU A 366 -8.47 -9.86 5.59
CA LEU A 366 -8.11 -11.24 5.93
C LEU A 366 -7.61 -12.01 4.70
N PRO A 367 -6.33 -11.89 4.32
CA PRO A 367 -5.77 -12.76 3.29
C PRO A 367 -5.58 -14.17 3.83
N TYR A 368 -6.20 -15.16 3.17
CA TYR A 368 -5.98 -16.59 3.44
C TYR A 368 -4.79 -17.09 2.59
N SER A 369 -3.65 -16.49 2.87
CA SER A 369 -2.34 -16.81 2.29
C SER A 369 -1.24 -16.28 3.20
N ASP A 370 -0.31 -17.11 3.63
CA ASP A 370 0.83 -16.71 4.46
C ASP A 370 1.80 -15.79 3.67
N ASP A 371 1.94 -16.02 2.38
CA ASP A 371 2.75 -15.17 1.50
C ASP A 371 2.18 -13.73 1.43
N LEU A 372 0.86 -13.53 1.65
CA LEU A 372 0.19 -12.23 1.64
C LEU A 372 -0.03 -11.64 3.05
N ALA A 373 0.66 -12.15 4.08
CA ALA A 373 0.47 -11.74 5.47
C ALA A 373 0.75 -10.24 5.73
N ASP A 374 1.60 -9.59 4.95
CA ASP A 374 1.97 -8.19 5.12
C ASP A 374 1.06 -7.23 4.32
N PHE A 375 0.13 -7.75 3.54
CA PHE A 375 -0.79 -6.94 2.74
C PHE A 375 -1.68 -6.01 3.59
N PRO A 376 -2.26 -6.45 4.74
CA PRO A 376 -2.98 -5.54 5.62
C PRO A 376 -2.12 -4.36 6.12
N SER A 377 -0.85 -4.61 6.45
CA SER A 377 0.08 -3.55 6.89
C SER A 377 0.42 -2.56 5.76
N TYR A 378 0.56 -3.04 4.53
CA TYR A 378 0.70 -2.19 3.35
C TYR A 378 -0.54 -1.29 3.16
N LEU A 379 -1.74 -1.87 3.29
CA LEU A 379 -3.00 -1.14 3.16
C LEU A 379 -3.20 -0.09 4.26
N GLN A 380 -2.60 -0.25 5.43
CA GLN A 380 -2.63 0.79 6.47
C GLN A 380 -2.10 2.12 5.93
N GLN A 381 -0.95 2.12 5.28
CA GLN A 381 -0.43 3.36 4.68
C GLN A 381 -1.30 3.78 3.50
N LEU A 382 -1.58 2.88 2.56
CA LEU A 382 -2.34 3.21 1.36
C LEU A 382 -3.67 3.88 1.70
N MET A 383 -4.46 3.31 2.60
CA MET A 383 -5.81 3.77 2.90
C MET A 383 -5.85 4.90 3.95
N MET A 384 -5.13 4.75 5.07
CA MET A 384 -5.23 5.69 6.18
C MET A 384 -4.46 7.00 5.92
N GLU A 385 -3.30 6.95 5.26
CA GLU A 385 -2.58 8.17 4.87
C GLU A 385 -3.31 8.91 3.74
N SER A 386 -3.99 8.19 2.85
CA SER A 386 -4.80 8.80 1.79
C SER A 386 -6.05 9.47 2.34
N ASN A 387 -6.84 8.76 3.13
CA ASN A 387 -8.22 9.15 3.47
C ASN A 387 -8.42 9.53 4.93
N GLY A 388 -7.41 9.42 5.79
CA GLY A 388 -7.46 9.91 7.17
C GLY A 388 -7.41 11.44 7.25
N LYS A 389 -8.40 12.11 6.68
CA LYS A 389 -8.46 13.57 6.50
C LYS A 389 -9.72 14.15 7.12
N SER A 390 -9.60 15.28 7.82
CA SER A 390 -10.72 16.04 8.40
C SER A 390 -11.07 17.30 7.61
N ARG A 391 -10.35 17.57 6.51
CA ARG A 391 -10.55 18.75 5.68
C ARG A 391 -10.89 18.36 4.26
N ARG A 392 -11.84 19.10 3.70
CA ARG A 392 -12.23 19.02 2.30
C ARG A 392 -11.26 19.82 1.42
N LEU A 393 -11.31 19.59 0.11
CA LEU A 393 -10.47 20.27 -0.87
C LEU A 393 -10.56 21.81 -0.80
N ASN A 394 -11.68 22.36 -0.37
CA ASN A 394 -11.86 23.80 -0.17
C ASN A 394 -11.42 24.32 1.21
N GLY A 395 -10.84 23.47 2.05
CA GLY A 395 -10.37 23.80 3.40
C GLY A 395 -11.40 23.68 4.53
N ASP A 396 -12.69 23.50 4.21
CA ASP A 396 -13.75 23.29 5.21
C ASP A 396 -13.57 21.94 5.93
N LEU A 397 -14.16 21.81 7.11
CA LEU A 397 -14.26 20.51 7.79
C LEU A 397 -15.15 19.56 6.99
N THR A 398 -14.82 18.27 7.03
CA THR A 398 -15.70 17.21 6.55
C THR A 398 -17.03 17.22 7.33
N THR A 399 -18.09 16.80 6.67
CA THR A 399 -19.45 16.75 7.28
C THR A 399 -19.88 15.32 7.62
N VAL A 400 -19.00 14.37 7.39
CA VAL A 400 -19.16 12.94 7.66
C VAL A 400 -17.84 12.39 8.21
N GLU A 401 -17.88 11.22 8.81
CA GLU A 401 -16.70 10.44 9.17
C GLU A 401 -15.96 9.98 7.90
N THR A 402 -14.64 10.03 7.92
CA THR A 402 -13.75 9.69 6.80
C THR A 402 -12.61 8.81 7.28
N GLY A 403 -12.12 7.93 6.43
CA GLY A 403 -10.90 7.16 6.68
C GLY A 403 -11.03 6.13 7.80
N GLU A 404 -11.43 4.91 7.45
CA GLU A 404 -11.48 3.78 8.38
C GLU A 404 -10.08 3.37 8.83
N VAL A 405 -9.98 2.80 10.03
CA VAL A 405 -8.76 2.13 10.48
C VAL A 405 -8.65 0.78 9.78
N TYR A 406 -7.74 0.66 8.83
CA TYR A 406 -7.42 -0.61 8.16
C TYR A 406 -6.51 -1.46 9.04
N TRP A 407 -6.86 -2.73 9.20
CA TRP A 407 -6.09 -3.69 9.98
C TRP A 407 -6.39 -5.12 9.53
N GLY A 408 -5.60 -6.08 9.98
CA GLY A 408 -5.84 -7.47 9.65
C GLY A 408 -4.65 -8.36 9.95
N ALA A 409 -4.83 -9.62 9.63
CA ALA A 409 -3.80 -10.66 9.67
C ALA A 409 -4.18 -11.78 8.69
N GLN A 410 -3.24 -12.67 8.38
CA GLN A 410 -3.55 -13.80 7.52
C GLN A 410 -4.48 -14.81 8.22
N GLY A 411 -5.40 -15.39 7.48
CA GLY A 411 -6.08 -16.65 7.86
C GLY A 411 -5.08 -17.83 7.76
N THR A 412 -5.12 -18.81 8.65
CA THR A 412 -6.07 -19.01 9.76
C THR A 412 -5.64 -18.33 11.07
N ASN A 413 -4.46 -17.70 11.13
CA ASN A 413 -3.90 -17.10 12.36
C ASN A 413 -4.87 -16.09 12.98
N GLY A 414 -5.47 -15.21 12.16
CA GLY A 414 -6.47 -14.23 12.60
C GLY A 414 -7.66 -14.85 13.32
N GLN A 415 -8.06 -16.09 12.96
CA GLN A 415 -9.16 -16.80 13.62
C GLN A 415 -8.87 -17.05 15.10
N HIS A 416 -7.61 -17.27 15.46
CA HIS A 416 -7.16 -17.54 16.82
C HIS A 416 -6.73 -16.27 17.58
N ALA A 417 -6.83 -15.10 16.94
CA ALA A 417 -6.42 -13.83 17.54
C ALA A 417 -7.61 -12.93 17.89
N PHE A 418 -8.51 -12.66 16.94
CA PHE A 418 -9.54 -11.63 17.11
C PHE A 418 -10.95 -12.01 16.60
N MET A 419 -11.18 -13.20 16.04
CA MET A 419 -12.49 -13.56 15.51
C MET A 419 -13.58 -13.65 16.60
N GLN A 420 -13.22 -13.79 17.87
CA GLN A 420 -14.17 -13.64 18.97
C GLN A 420 -14.87 -12.27 18.93
N LEU A 421 -14.13 -11.18 18.70
CA LEU A 421 -14.69 -9.84 18.55
C LEU A 421 -15.57 -9.74 17.30
N ILE A 422 -15.11 -10.31 16.19
CA ILE A 422 -15.81 -10.23 14.90
C ILE A 422 -17.16 -10.95 14.97
N HIS A 423 -17.21 -12.15 15.53
CA HIS A 423 -18.43 -12.96 15.58
C HIS A 423 -19.41 -12.47 16.66
N GLN A 424 -18.96 -12.21 17.88
CA GLN A 424 -19.82 -11.94 19.04
C GLN A 424 -19.68 -10.53 19.62
N GLY A 425 -18.75 -9.70 19.09
CA GLY A 425 -18.58 -8.33 19.56
C GLY A 425 -19.73 -7.41 19.11
N THR A 426 -19.71 -6.20 19.61
CA THR A 426 -20.77 -5.18 19.39
C THR A 426 -20.46 -4.22 18.24
N HIS A 427 -19.27 -4.28 17.68
CA HIS A 427 -18.83 -3.38 16.59
C HIS A 427 -19.25 -3.91 15.22
N LEU A 428 -19.67 -3.00 14.36
CA LEU A 428 -19.81 -3.27 12.92
C LEU A 428 -18.42 -3.14 12.28
N ILE A 429 -17.89 -4.22 11.72
CA ILE A 429 -16.57 -4.25 11.08
C ILE A 429 -16.71 -4.93 9.72
N PRO A 430 -16.81 -4.17 8.62
CA PRO A 430 -16.73 -4.72 7.28
C PRO A 430 -15.40 -5.43 7.07
N THR A 431 -15.43 -6.55 6.37
CA THR A 431 -14.29 -7.45 6.25
C THR A 431 -14.07 -7.87 4.81
N ASP A 432 -12.85 -7.75 4.30
CA ASP A 432 -12.45 -8.30 3.02
C ASP A 432 -11.70 -9.62 3.23
N PHE A 433 -12.26 -10.70 2.68
CA PHE A 433 -11.62 -12.00 2.59
C PHE A 433 -10.91 -12.12 1.24
N ILE A 434 -9.61 -12.48 1.25
CA ILE A 434 -8.83 -12.68 0.02
C ILE A 434 -8.33 -14.13 0.00
N GLY A 435 -8.65 -14.88 -1.06
CA GLY A 435 -8.27 -16.28 -1.21
C GLY A 435 -7.83 -16.64 -2.62
N PHE A 436 -7.14 -17.77 -2.76
CA PHE A 436 -6.61 -18.25 -4.03
C PHE A 436 -7.05 -19.70 -4.27
N VAL A 437 -7.52 -19.99 -5.48
CA VAL A 437 -7.96 -21.34 -5.87
C VAL A 437 -6.80 -22.33 -5.82
N ASN A 438 -5.63 -21.92 -6.30
CA ASN A 438 -4.44 -22.75 -6.42
C ASN A 438 -3.29 -22.24 -5.55
N PRO A 439 -2.65 -23.08 -4.71
CA PRO A 439 -1.47 -22.71 -3.95
C PRO A 439 -0.20 -22.76 -4.81
N HIS A 440 0.89 -22.16 -4.32
CA HIS A 440 2.23 -22.38 -4.93
C HIS A 440 2.80 -23.75 -4.58
N THR A 441 2.56 -24.17 -3.36
CA THR A 441 2.92 -25.49 -2.84
C THR A 441 1.77 -25.99 -1.98
N ASP A 442 1.53 -27.29 -2.01
CA ASP A 442 0.57 -27.93 -1.14
C ASP A 442 1.25 -29.03 -0.31
N ALA A 443 0.62 -29.43 0.77
CA ALA A 443 1.04 -30.51 1.64
C ALA A 443 -0.19 -31.27 2.14
N VAL A 444 0.00 -32.49 2.58
CA VAL A 444 -1.08 -33.29 3.18
C VAL A 444 -1.11 -33.14 4.69
N ALA A 445 -2.30 -33.20 5.26
CA ALA A 445 -2.52 -33.17 6.71
C ALA A 445 -2.11 -34.50 7.37
N SER A 446 -2.31 -34.60 8.67
CA SER A 446 -1.88 -35.75 9.46
C SER A 446 -2.56 -37.08 9.09
N ASP A 447 -3.69 -37.04 8.40
CA ASP A 447 -4.38 -38.24 7.85
C ASP A 447 -3.69 -38.80 6.59
N GLY A 448 -2.74 -38.05 5.99
CA GLY A 448 -2.02 -38.44 4.79
C GLY A 448 -2.81 -38.32 3.48
N GLU A 449 -4.03 -37.79 3.53
CA GLU A 449 -4.94 -37.67 2.37
C GLU A 449 -5.45 -36.25 2.16
N THR A 450 -5.81 -35.52 3.21
CA THR A 450 -6.41 -34.18 3.11
C THR A 450 -5.38 -33.13 2.73
N SER A 451 -5.66 -32.38 1.67
CA SER A 451 -4.87 -31.20 1.28
C SER A 451 -4.92 -30.12 2.36
N MET A 452 -3.77 -29.59 2.75
CA MET A 452 -3.72 -28.44 3.67
C MET A 452 -4.30 -27.19 3.03
N HIS A 453 -4.23 -27.06 1.72
CA HIS A 453 -4.86 -25.96 1.00
C HIS A 453 -6.38 -26.06 1.02
N ASP A 454 -6.96 -27.27 0.85
CA ASP A 454 -8.40 -27.46 1.01
C ASP A 454 -8.87 -27.16 2.43
N MET A 455 -8.07 -27.51 3.46
CA MET A 455 -8.34 -27.08 4.83
C MET A 455 -8.35 -25.57 4.99
N LEU A 456 -7.41 -24.86 4.36
CA LEU A 456 -7.35 -23.39 4.36
C LEU A 456 -8.59 -22.80 3.70
N LEU A 457 -8.97 -23.28 2.50
CA LEU A 457 -10.14 -22.81 1.75
C LEU A 457 -11.45 -23.12 2.48
N SER A 458 -11.56 -24.28 3.15
CA SER A 458 -12.74 -24.60 3.96
C SER A 458 -12.92 -23.59 5.10
N ASN A 459 -11.85 -23.18 5.77
CA ASN A 459 -11.88 -22.13 6.79
C ASN A 459 -12.25 -20.75 6.19
N PHE A 460 -11.65 -20.39 5.09
CA PHE A 460 -11.95 -19.16 4.34
C PHE A 460 -13.45 -19.02 4.04
N LEU A 461 -14.06 -20.06 3.49
CA LEU A 461 -15.49 -20.08 3.17
C LEU A 461 -16.36 -20.13 4.43
N ALA A 462 -15.97 -20.94 5.43
CA ALA A 462 -16.73 -21.10 6.67
C ALA A 462 -16.80 -19.79 7.46
N GLN A 463 -15.69 -19.04 7.58
CA GLN A 463 -15.67 -17.80 8.34
C GLN A 463 -16.58 -16.74 7.73
N SER A 464 -16.51 -16.51 6.41
CA SER A 464 -17.39 -15.56 5.74
C SER A 464 -18.87 -15.97 5.86
N ARG A 465 -19.16 -17.27 5.81
CA ARG A 465 -20.52 -17.82 5.99
C ARG A 465 -21.05 -17.58 7.41
N VAL A 466 -20.25 -17.91 8.44
CA VAL A 466 -20.65 -17.72 9.85
C VAL A 466 -20.83 -16.24 10.17
N MET A 467 -19.97 -15.37 9.63
CA MET A 467 -20.13 -13.93 9.78
C MET A 467 -21.48 -13.43 9.22
N ALA A 468 -21.87 -13.89 8.04
CA ALA A 468 -23.10 -13.46 7.39
C ALA A 468 -24.35 -14.00 8.07
N PHE A 469 -24.40 -15.32 8.33
CA PHE A 469 -25.62 -16.03 8.72
C PHE A 469 -25.73 -16.33 10.21
N GLY A 470 -24.60 -16.40 10.91
CA GLY A 470 -24.56 -16.67 12.34
C GLY A 470 -25.09 -18.06 12.72
N ARG A 471 -25.56 -18.15 13.96
CA ARG A 471 -26.26 -19.30 14.56
C ARG A 471 -27.14 -18.80 15.70
N ASP A 472 -28.44 -18.97 15.59
CA ASP A 472 -29.42 -18.51 16.58
C ASP A 472 -29.56 -19.46 17.77
N GLU A 473 -30.40 -19.09 18.77
CA GLU A 473 -30.60 -19.89 19.97
C GLU A 473 -31.20 -21.25 19.68
N ASP A 474 -32.12 -21.37 18.73
CA ASP A 474 -32.80 -22.63 18.42
C ASP A 474 -31.81 -23.60 17.74
N GLU A 475 -31.01 -23.12 16.81
CA GLU A 475 -29.92 -23.88 16.19
C GLU A 475 -28.86 -24.34 17.24
N VAL A 476 -28.62 -23.51 18.29
CA VAL A 476 -27.72 -23.88 19.39
C VAL A 476 -28.33 -24.97 20.25
N ARG A 477 -29.64 -24.90 20.56
CA ARG A 477 -30.38 -25.96 21.33
C ARG A 477 -30.45 -27.26 20.57
N GLU A 478 -30.76 -27.22 19.27
CA GLU A 478 -30.80 -28.41 18.40
C GLU A 478 -29.46 -29.14 18.35
N ALA A 479 -28.35 -28.43 18.53
CA ALA A 479 -27.02 -29.04 18.64
C ALA A 479 -26.74 -29.68 20.01
N GLY A 480 -27.72 -29.75 20.93
CA GLY A 480 -27.60 -30.41 22.23
C GLY A 480 -26.79 -29.61 23.25
N VAL A 481 -26.73 -28.28 23.13
CA VAL A 481 -26.08 -27.43 24.12
C VAL A 481 -26.95 -27.29 25.37
N GLU A 482 -26.33 -27.34 26.57
CA GLU A 482 -27.01 -27.07 27.84
C GLU A 482 -27.62 -25.66 27.85
N GLU A 483 -28.86 -25.56 28.37
CA GLU A 483 -29.66 -24.31 28.28
C GLU A 483 -28.94 -23.08 28.85
N GLU A 484 -28.18 -23.26 29.93
CA GLU A 484 -27.40 -22.19 30.57
C GLU A 484 -26.31 -21.64 29.65
N LEU A 485 -25.81 -22.45 28.69
CA LEU A 485 -24.76 -22.05 27.72
C LEU A 485 -25.32 -21.53 26.40
N VAL A 486 -26.63 -21.75 26.13
CA VAL A 486 -27.24 -21.33 24.86
C VAL A 486 -26.98 -19.86 24.54
N PRO A 487 -27.25 -18.88 25.44
CA PRO A 487 -27.03 -17.46 25.14
C PRO A 487 -25.56 -17.13 24.84
N HIS A 488 -24.63 -17.88 25.42
CA HIS A 488 -23.19 -17.66 25.24
C HIS A 488 -22.64 -18.24 23.93
N LYS A 489 -23.38 -19.13 23.28
CA LYS A 489 -22.96 -19.80 22.04
C LYS A 489 -23.70 -19.31 20.80
N VAL A 490 -24.59 -18.36 20.97
CA VAL A 490 -25.22 -17.63 19.83
C VAL A 490 -24.17 -16.85 19.08
N MET A 491 -24.20 -16.97 17.76
CA MET A 491 -23.44 -16.12 16.83
C MET A 491 -24.47 -15.24 16.11
N PRO A 492 -24.53 -13.94 16.38
CA PRO A 492 -25.61 -13.10 15.84
C PRO A 492 -25.63 -13.03 14.31
N GLY A 493 -24.52 -13.34 13.65
CA GLY A 493 -24.41 -13.16 12.21
C GLY A 493 -24.47 -11.67 11.83
N ASN A 494 -24.97 -11.40 10.62
CA ASN A 494 -25.16 -10.04 10.12
C ASN A 494 -23.89 -9.18 10.14
N ARG A 495 -22.73 -9.84 9.93
CA ARG A 495 -21.41 -9.23 9.84
C ARG A 495 -21.03 -9.16 8.37
N PRO A 496 -20.92 -7.96 7.78
CA PRO A 496 -20.70 -7.81 6.35
C PRO A 496 -19.30 -8.23 5.94
N SER A 497 -19.23 -8.86 4.76
CA SER A 497 -17.96 -9.17 4.15
C SER A 497 -18.00 -9.11 2.62
N THR A 498 -16.87 -8.75 2.04
CA THR A 498 -16.55 -8.93 0.62
C THR A 498 -15.60 -10.11 0.49
N THR A 499 -15.80 -10.95 -0.53
CA THR A 499 -14.91 -12.08 -0.79
C THR A 499 -14.23 -11.90 -2.14
N ILE A 500 -12.91 -11.85 -2.14
CA ILE A 500 -12.06 -11.69 -3.34
C ILE A 500 -11.34 -13.03 -3.56
N VAL A 501 -11.55 -13.64 -4.71
CA VAL A 501 -10.91 -14.89 -5.11
C VAL A 501 -10.15 -14.67 -6.42
N ALA A 502 -8.93 -15.20 -6.49
CA ALA A 502 -8.18 -15.28 -7.74
C ALA A 502 -7.66 -16.71 -7.96
N ASP A 503 -7.28 -17.03 -9.19
CA ASP A 503 -6.76 -18.38 -9.50
C ASP A 503 -5.54 -18.72 -8.63
N LYS A 504 -4.57 -17.81 -8.57
CA LYS A 504 -3.30 -17.99 -7.84
C LYS A 504 -2.67 -16.64 -7.50
N LEU A 505 -1.90 -16.58 -6.41
CA LEU A 505 -1.09 -15.41 -6.08
C LEU A 505 0.11 -15.31 -7.04
N THR A 506 -0.11 -14.67 -8.17
CA THR A 506 0.92 -14.39 -9.18
C THR A 506 1.36 -12.92 -9.11
N PRO A 507 2.47 -12.53 -9.76
CA PRO A 507 2.80 -11.10 -9.91
C PRO A 507 1.61 -10.29 -10.44
N ARG A 508 0.94 -10.78 -11.49
CA ARG A 508 -0.24 -10.14 -12.09
C ARG A 508 -1.39 -9.99 -11.09
N THR A 509 -1.70 -11.03 -10.33
CA THR A 509 -2.75 -11.01 -9.31
C THR A 509 -2.44 -10.02 -8.18
N LEU A 510 -1.17 -9.97 -7.73
CA LEU A 510 -0.77 -9.00 -6.71
C LEU A 510 -0.89 -7.56 -7.20
N GLY A 511 -0.46 -7.28 -8.44
CA GLY A 511 -0.63 -5.97 -9.06
C GLY A 511 -2.10 -5.55 -9.13
N ALA A 512 -2.97 -6.46 -9.54
CA ALA A 512 -4.42 -6.23 -9.59
C ALA A 512 -5.03 -5.94 -8.21
N LEU A 513 -4.61 -6.68 -7.16
CA LEU A 513 -5.05 -6.42 -5.78
C LEU A 513 -4.63 -5.03 -5.30
N ILE A 514 -3.41 -4.60 -5.58
CA ILE A 514 -2.94 -3.28 -5.17
C ILE A 514 -3.73 -2.20 -5.89
N ALA A 515 -3.87 -2.27 -7.21
CA ALA A 515 -4.63 -1.31 -8.01
C ALA A 515 -6.09 -1.19 -7.56
N LEU A 516 -6.72 -2.31 -7.19
CA LEU A 516 -8.06 -2.32 -6.63
C LEU A 516 -8.17 -1.38 -5.42
N TYR A 517 -7.27 -1.50 -4.43
CA TYR A 517 -7.31 -0.65 -3.24
C TYR A 517 -6.84 0.78 -3.50
N GLU A 518 -5.95 1.03 -4.47
CA GLU A 518 -5.60 2.38 -4.91
C GLU A 518 -6.84 3.13 -5.42
N HIS A 519 -7.64 2.47 -6.26
CA HIS A 519 -8.87 3.06 -6.78
C HIS A 519 -10.00 3.13 -5.73
N ILE A 520 -10.08 2.20 -4.77
CA ILE A 520 -10.98 2.33 -3.60
C ILE A 520 -10.66 3.61 -2.83
N ALA A 521 -9.38 3.87 -2.54
CA ALA A 521 -8.96 5.10 -1.87
C ALA A 521 -9.37 6.36 -2.64
N PHE A 522 -9.18 6.35 -3.97
CA PHE A 522 -9.63 7.43 -4.85
C PHE A 522 -11.14 7.66 -4.77
N VAL A 523 -11.95 6.60 -4.91
CA VAL A 523 -13.42 6.68 -4.90
C VAL A 523 -13.93 7.29 -3.59
N GLN A 524 -13.44 6.78 -2.47
CA GLN A 524 -13.80 7.29 -1.14
C GLN A 524 -13.42 8.77 -1.01
N GLY A 525 -12.21 9.16 -1.43
CA GLY A 525 -11.73 10.53 -1.37
C GLY A 525 -12.60 11.50 -2.16
N VAL A 526 -13.04 11.12 -3.37
CA VAL A 526 -13.94 11.92 -4.20
C VAL A 526 -15.30 12.11 -3.51
N VAL A 527 -15.89 11.03 -2.97
CA VAL A 527 -17.19 11.12 -2.30
C VAL A 527 -17.13 12.00 -1.05
N TRP A 528 -16.07 11.89 -0.25
CA TRP A 528 -15.85 12.73 0.92
C TRP A 528 -15.41 14.17 0.59
N GLY A 529 -14.98 14.41 -0.66
CA GLY A 529 -14.47 15.69 -1.13
C GLY A 529 -13.13 16.08 -0.51
N ILE A 530 -12.28 15.09 -0.18
CA ILE A 530 -10.96 15.26 0.46
C ILE A 530 -9.83 15.04 -0.55
N ASN A 531 -8.61 15.49 -0.22
CA ASN A 531 -7.41 15.19 -1.00
C ASN A 531 -6.78 13.87 -0.52
N SER A 532 -6.91 12.81 -1.32
CA SER A 532 -6.32 11.50 -1.01
C SER A 532 -4.82 11.40 -1.31
N PHE A 533 -4.20 12.44 -1.87
CA PHE A 533 -2.85 12.35 -2.47
C PHE A 533 -1.78 13.19 -1.79
N ASP A 534 -2.15 14.00 -0.79
CA ASP A 534 -1.23 14.69 0.12
C ASP A 534 -1.09 13.95 1.46
N GLN A 535 -0.19 14.43 2.35
CA GLN A 535 0.07 13.84 3.67
C GLN A 535 0.56 14.87 4.72
N TRP A 536 -0.08 16.00 4.82
CA TRP A 536 0.29 17.10 5.75
C TRP A 536 0.39 16.66 7.21
N GLY A 537 -0.39 15.65 7.62
CA GLY A 537 -0.44 15.14 8.99
C GLY A 537 0.88 14.59 9.54
N VAL A 538 1.84 14.19 8.67
CA VAL A 538 3.12 13.61 9.10
C VAL A 538 4.25 14.64 9.25
N GLU A 539 4.04 15.90 8.85
CA GLU A 539 5.13 16.90 8.80
C GLU A 539 5.49 17.46 10.17
N LEU A 540 4.47 17.78 10.99
CA LEU A 540 4.71 18.39 12.30
C LEU A 540 5.52 17.47 13.23
N GLY A 541 5.24 16.15 13.20
CA GLY A 541 5.98 15.16 13.98
C GLY A 541 7.48 15.15 13.63
N LYS A 542 7.82 15.21 12.34
CA LYS A 542 9.22 15.28 11.87
C LYS A 542 9.92 16.55 12.34
N LYS A 543 9.24 17.70 12.26
CA LYS A 543 9.77 18.97 12.77
C LYS A 543 10.06 18.89 14.26
N GLN A 544 9.12 18.40 15.05
CA GLN A 544 9.28 18.24 16.51
C GLN A 544 10.41 17.27 16.85
N ALA A 545 10.53 16.16 16.13
CA ALA A 545 11.62 15.19 16.33
C ALA A 545 13.00 15.84 16.10
N ASN A 546 13.15 16.64 15.05
CA ASN A 546 14.39 17.38 14.78
C ASN A 546 14.73 18.42 15.86
N GLU A 547 13.72 19.04 16.51
CA GLU A 547 13.90 19.96 17.63
C GLU A 547 14.29 19.23 18.92
N LEU A 548 13.84 17.99 19.12
CA LEU A 548 14.14 17.16 20.30
C LEU A 548 15.48 16.44 20.19
N LEU A 549 15.92 16.07 19.00
CA LEU A 549 17.14 15.30 18.78
C LEU A 549 18.40 15.91 19.44
N PRO A 550 18.69 17.22 19.31
CA PRO A 550 19.83 17.85 19.99
C PRO A 550 19.71 17.77 21.52
N LYS A 551 18.49 17.80 22.08
CA LYS A 551 18.24 17.71 23.53
C LYS A 551 18.56 16.32 24.10
N LEU A 552 18.48 15.29 23.27
CA LEU A 552 18.86 13.90 23.58
C LEU A 552 20.32 13.59 23.29
N GLY A 553 21.06 14.49 22.63
CA GLY A 553 22.47 14.28 22.21
C GLY A 553 23.48 14.17 23.35
N ALA A 554 24.70 13.65 23.00
CA ALA A 554 25.74 13.30 23.97
C ALA A 554 26.28 14.47 24.79
N ASN A 555 26.23 15.68 24.25
CA ASN A 555 26.85 16.88 24.84
C ASN A 555 25.88 17.67 25.73
N ASN A 556 24.69 17.15 26.04
CA ASN A 556 23.65 17.87 26.76
C ASN A 556 23.74 17.61 28.27
N GLY A 557 24.93 17.79 28.88
CA GLY A 557 25.20 17.62 30.31
C GLY A 557 24.47 18.62 31.23
N GLY A 558 23.14 18.77 31.06
CA GLY A 558 22.30 19.64 31.91
C GLY A 558 21.75 20.88 31.21
N ALA A 559 21.85 20.96 29.88
CA ALA A 559 21.23 22.03 29.11
C ALA A 559 19.70 22.01 29.22
N ASP A 560 19.08 23.15 29.00
CA ASP A 560 17.64 23.34 29.01
C ASP A 560 16.92 22.34 28.08
N VAL A 561 16.16 21.43 28.67
CA VAL A 561 15.32 20.46 27.96
C VAL A 561 13.89 20.96 27.79
N SER A 562 13.62 22.23 28.09
CA SER A 562 12.28 22.80 28.01
C SER A 562 11.75 22.75 26.57
N THR A 563 10.57 22.17 26.40
CA THR A 563 9.82 22.08 25.15
C THR A 563 8.53 22.88 25.22
N GLY A 564 8.17 23.42 26.41
CA GLY A 564 6.85 24.01 26.67
C GLY A 564 5.80 22.97 27.09
N ASP A 565 6.16 21.69 27.08
CA ASP A 565 5.34 20.56 27.55
C ASP A 565 6.05 19.81 28.69
N SER A 566 5.48 19.89 29.89
CA SER A 566 6.06 19.32 31.11
C SER A 566 6.17 17.79 31.07
N SER A 567 5.34 17.10 30.32
CA SER A 567 5.42 15.63 30.16
C SER A 567 6.64 15.25 29.33
N THR A 568 6.81 15.88 28.15
CA THR A 568 7.99 15.66 27.30
C THR A 568 9.30 16.03 28.01
N ASP A 569 9.31 17.14 28.76
CA ASP A 569 10.47 17.58 29.55
C ASP A 569 10.84 16.55 30.64
N SER A 570 9.83 16.02 31.34
CA SER A 570 10.04 15.00 32.38
C SER A 570 10.57 13.69 31.80
N LEU A 571 9.99 13.23 30.68
CA LEU A 571 10.43 12.01 29.99
C LEU A 571 11.85 12.18 29.44
N THR A 572 12.18 13.32 28.86
CA THR A 572 13.54 13.62 28.37
C THR A 572 14.56 13.56 29.50
N LYS A 573 14.24 14.19 30.65
CA LYS A 573 15.10 14.11 31.84
C LYS A 573 15.26 12.69 32.36
N HIS A 574 14.19 11.89 32.37
CA HIS A 574 14.23 10.49 32.77
C HIS A 574 15.13 9.66 31.87
N ILE A 575 14.98 9.81 30.54
CA ILE A 575 15.81 9.13 29.52
C ILE A 575 17.31 9.48 29.74
N LEU A 576 17.62 10.76 29.84
CA LEU A 576 19.00 11.22 30.01
C LEU A 576 19.66 10.70 31.30
N ARG A 577 18.90 10.61 32.42
CA ARG A 577 19.40 10.09 33.72
C ARG A 577 19.67 8.58 33.68
N ASN A 578 18.89 7.81 32.93
CA ASN A 578 18.96 6.35 32.95
C ASN A 578 19.73 5.76 31.75
N ARG A 579 20.07 6.58 30.75
CA ARG A 579 20.81 6.13 29.57
C ARG A 579 22.22 5.70 29.98
N ARG A 580 22.53 4.40 29.78
CA ARG A 580 23.92 3.87 29.87
C ARG A 580 24.54 4.04 28.48
N ARG A 581 25.67 4.71 28.40
CA ARG A 581 26.45 4.90 27.15
C ARG A 581 27.71 4.04 27.21
#